data_8a7fc1d051227213ccf2f83aae51b6ba
#
_entry.id   8a7fc1d051227213ccf2f83aae51b6ba
#
_cell.length_a   1.000
_cell.length_b   1.000
_cell.length_c   1.000
_cell.angle_alpha   90.00
_cell.angle_beta   90.00
_cell.angle_gamma   90.00
#
_symmetry.space_group_name_H-M   'P 1'
#
loop_
_entity.id
_entity.type
_entity.pdbx_description
1 polymer ?
#
loop_
_entity_poly.entity_id
_entity_poly.type
_entity_poly.pdbx_seq_one_letter_code
_entity_poly.pdbx_strand_id
1 'polypeptide(L)'
;ADLIYIPGGYPELFARQLHRRKKMLEALKEYAEAGGKILAECGGMVFLGRTLKSKENGTAYPMSNILPIDFTMPSVPKLISGYRKMSYQDTEFKGYEFHYSTISQDDTPDTCRIASTTNQKGSENMGYGVNLAKQNELFQT
;
A
#
# COMPACT_ATOMS: atom_id res chain seq x y z
N ALA A 1 -10.46 -17.17 5.59
CA ALA A 1 -11.18 -16.01 5.02
C ALA A 1 -11.07 -16.04 3.50
N ASP A 2 -12.12 -15.65 2.79
CA ASP A 2 -12.10 -15.58 1.32
C ASP A 2 -11.50 -14.27 0.81
N LEU A 3 -11.61 -13.23 1.63
CA LEU A 3 -11.05 -11.90 1.39
C LEU A 3 -10.79 -11.20 2.73
N ILE A 4 -9.63 -10.57 2.85
CA ILE A 4 -9.34 -9.61 3.93
C ILE A 4 -9.45 -8.20 3.35
N TYR A 5 -10.27 -7.37 3.97
CA TYR A 5 -10.36 -5.95 3.63
C TYR A 5 -9.72 -5.10 4.72
N ILE A 6 -8.76 -4.26 4.33
CA ILE A 6 -8.07 -3.33 5.22
C ILE A 6 -8.43 -1.92 4.77
N PRO A 7 -9.31 -1.23 5.51
CA PRO A 7 -9.76 0.11 5.14
C PRO A 7 -8.66 1.15 5.32
N GLY A 8 -8.95 2.35 4.86
CA GLY A 8 -8.11 3.52 5.07
C GLY A 8 -8.01 3.92 6.54
N GLY A 9 -7.02 4.74 6.85
CA GLY A 9 -6.73 5.26 8.18
C GLY A 9 -5.41 6.01 8.18
N TYR A 10 -4.91 6.32 9.36
CA TYR A 10 -3.68 7.07 9.56
C TYR A 10 -2.62 6.22 10.29
N PRO A 11 -2.04 5.21 9.63
CA PRO A 11 -1.05 4.33 10.26
C PRO A 11 0.19 5.08 10.72
N GLU A 12 0.52 6.20 10.10
CA GLU A 12 1.62 7.07 10.48
C GLU A 12 1.51 7.65 11.89
N LEU A 13 0.31 7.78 12.43
CA LEU A 13 0.08 8.19 13.82
C LEU A 13 0.27 7.04 14.81
N PHE A 14 0.24 5.82 14.33
CA PHE A 14 0.25 4.60 15.15
C PHE A 14 1.36 3.61 14.75
N ALA A 15 2.36 4.06 13.99
CA ALA A 15 3.39 3.19 13.43
C ALA A 15 4.06 2.29 14.48
N ARG A 16 4.40 2.85 15.66
CA ARG A 16 4.99 2.11 16.77
C ARG A 16 4.04 1.06 17.34
N GLN A 17 2.76 1.40 17.50
CA GLN A 17 1.74 0.49 18.03
C GLN A 17 1.46 -0.65 17.05
N LEU A 18 1.36 -0.33 15.76
CA LEU A 18 1.16 -1.29 14.70
C LEU A 18 2.34 -2.26 14.59
N HIS A 19 3.56 -1.74 14.61
CA HIS A 19 4.78 -2.56 14.61
C HIS A 19 4.84 -3.58 15.76
N ARG A 20 4.29 -3.25 16.93
CA ARG A 20 4.24 -4.16 18.07
C ARG A 20 3.30 -5.35 17.89
N ARG A 21 2.38 -5.30 16.92
CA ARG A 21 1.42 -6.37 16.62
C ARG A 21 2.04 -7.46 15.73
N LYS A 22 3.23 -7.93 16.09
CA LYS A 22 4.04 -8.85 15.29
C LYS A 22 3.28 -10.08 14.82
N LYS A 23 2.54 -10.74 15.70
CA LYS A 23 1.74 -11.93 15.34
C LYS A 23 0.71 -11.65 14.26
N MET A 24 0.08 -10.46 14.28
CA MET A 24 -0.89 -10.05 13.27
C MET A 24 -0.18 -9.76 11.94
N LEU A 25 0.97 -9.08 11.97
CA LEU A 25 1.74 -8.78 10.78
C LEU A 25 2.23 -10.07 10.10
N GLU A 26 2.73 -11.02 10.88
CA GLU A 26 3.17 -12.33 10.42
C GLU A 26 2.01 -13.14 9.82
N ALA A 27 0.88 -13.25 10.54
CA ALA A 27 -0.29 -13.98 10.07
C ALA A 27 -0.87 -13.39 8.76
N LEU A 28 -0.85 -12.07 8.62
CA LEU A 28 -1.30 -11.40 7.40
C LEU A 28 -0.37 -11.71 6.22
N LYS A 29 0.93 -11.73 6.48
CA LYS A 29 1.92 -12.08 5.48
C LYS A 29 1.79 -13.55 5.05
N GLU A 30 1.71 -14.48 5.99
CA GLU A 30 1.49 -15.90 5.71
C GLU A 30 0.21 -16.14 4.91
N TYR A 31 -0.88 -15.43 5.24
CA TYR A 31 -2.14 -15.51 4.49
C TYR A 31 -1.96 -15.05 3.03
N ALA A 32 -1.24 -13.94 2.82
CA ALA A 32 -0.95 -13.44 1.47
C ALA A 32 -0.06 -14.41 0.67
N GLU A 33 1.00 -14.94 1.30
CA GLU A 33 1.93 -15.90 0.68
C GLU A 33 1.23 -17.23 0.33
N ALA A 34 0.22 -17.62 1.09
CA ALA A 34 -0.62 -18.78 0.78
C ALA A 34 -1.66 -18.52 -0.34
N GLY A 35 -1.62 -17.36 -0.99
CA GLY A 35 -2.55 -17.00 -2.06
C GLY A 35 -3.85 -16.35 -1.59
N GLY A 36 -3.93 -15.95 -0.33
CA GLY A 36 -5.07 -15.23 0.23
C GLY A 36 -5.28 -13.88 -0.43
N LYS A 37 -6.54 -13.49 -0.60
CA LYS A 37 -6.91 -12.23 -1.25
C LYS A 37 -6.98 -11.11 -0.23
N ILE A 38 -6.30 -9.99 -0.51
CA ILE A 38 -6.33 -8.79 0.32
C ILE A 38 -6.70 -7.59 -0.54
N LEU A 39 -7.68 -6.83 -0.08
CA LEU A 39 -7.97 -5.50 -0.59
C LEU A 39 -7.59 -4.48 0.48
N ALA A 40 -6.69 -3.57 0.14
CA ALA A 40 -6.24 -2.54 1.07
C ALA A 40 -6.32 -1.15 0.42
N GLU A 41 -6.86 -0.20 1.15
CA GLU A 41 -7.04 1.17 0.68
C GLU A 41 -6.26 2.15 1.55
N CYS A 42 -5.64 3.17 0.93
CA CYS A 42 -5.00 4.29 1.61
C CYS A 42 -4.02 3.82 2.72
N GLY A 43 -4.33 4.11 3.99
CA GLY A 43 -3.54 3.64 5.14
C GLY A 43 -3.42 2.12 5.27
N GLY A 44 -4.41 1.38 4.77
CA GLY A 44 -4.34 -0.08 4.68
C GLY A 44 -3.21 -0.54 3.74
N MET A 45 -2.98 0.15 2.63
CA MET A 45 -1.84 -0.12 1.75
C MET A 45 -0.50 0.12 2.47
N VAL A 46 -0.39 1.19 3.24
CA VAL A 46 0.80 1.48 4.05
C VAL A 46 1.09 0.36 5.03
N PHE A 47 0.06 -0.20 5.65
CA PHE A 47 0.18 -1.34 6.55
C PHE A 47 0.69 -2.62 5.86
N LEU A 48 0.41 -2.78 4.56
CA LEU A 48 0.96 -3.87 3.74
C LEU A 48 2.41 -3.65 3.31
N GLY A 49 2.93 -2.44 3.47
CA GLY A 49 4.28 -2.08 3.08
C GLY A 49 5.38 -2.78 3.87
N ARG A 50 6.60 -2.56 3.45
CA ARG A 50 7.81 -3.07 4.10
C ARG A 50 8.11 -2.29 5.37
N THR A 51 8.15 -0.95 5.27
CA THR A 51 8.41 -0.07 6.40
C THR A 51 7.55 1.20 6.33
N LEU A 52 7.32 1.78 7.50
CA LEU A 52 6.74 3.12 7.65
C LEU A 52 7.65 3.98 8.53
N LYS A 53 8.22 5.02 7.96
CA LYS A 53 9.07 5.98 8.69
C LYS A 53 8.20 7.01 9.41
N SER A 54 8.33 7.04 10.73
CA SER A 54 7.62 7.99 11.59
C SER A 54 8.20 9.40 11.46
N LYS A 55 7.31 10.40 11.51
CA LYS A 55 7.68 11.82 11.58
C LYS A 55 8.38 12.17 12.89
N GLU A 56 7.91 11.61 14.01
CA GLU A 56 8.32 12.04 15.35
C GLU A 56 9.81 11.82 15.63
N ASN A 57 10.34 10.70 15.20
CA ASN A 57 11.71 10.29 15.53
C ASN A 57 12.52 9.81 14.33
N GLY A 58 11.98 9.88 13.12
CA GLY A 58 12.63 9.40 11.92
C GLY A 58 12.85 7.88 11.86
N THR A 59 12.32 7.14 12.83
CA THR A 59 12.45 5.68 12.88
C THR A 59 11.58 5.02 11.82
N ALA A 60 12.16 4.09 11.07
CA ALA A 60 11.43 3.23 10.16
C ALA A 60 10.91 1.99 10.91
N TYR A 61 9.61 1.87 11.02
CA TYR A 61 8.95 0.73 11.65
C TYR A 61 8.59 -0.32 10.60
N PRO A 62 9.07 -1.57 10.73
CA PRO A 62 8.60 -2.67 9.90
C PRO A 62 7.10 -2.86 9.99
N MET A 63 6.44 -3.02 8.84
CA MET A 63 5.05 -3.37 8.68
C MET A 63 4.91 -4.83 8.24
N SER A 64 3.86 -5.23 7.54
CA SER A 64 3.65 -6.64 7.18
C SER A 64 4.61 -7.17 6.11
N ASN A 65 5.31 -6.29 5.40
CA ASN A 65 6.26 -6.65 4.34
C ASN A 65 5.66 -7.58 3.27
N ILE A 66 4.42 -7.31 2.90
CA ILE A 66 3.72 -7.98 1.79
C ILE A 66 4.05 -7.23 0.49
N LEU A 67 4.03 -5.89 0.53
CA LEU A 67 4.43 -5.05 -0.58
C LEU A 67 5.88 -4.58 -0.38
N PRO A 68 6.76 -4.66 -1.39
CA PRO A 68 8.14 -4.19 -1.30
C PRO A 68 8.21 -2.66 -1.45
N ILE A 69 7.44 -1.96 -0.64
CA ILE A 69 7.27 -0.50 -0.68
C ILE A 69 7.57 0.07 0.70
N ASP A 70 8.42 1.09 0.74
CA ASP A 70 8.69 1.87 1.93
C ASP A 70 7.90 3.18 1.89
N PHE A 71 7.22 3.46 2.99
CA PHE A 71 6.46 4.68 3.17
C PHE A 71 7.12 5.61 4.18
N THR A 72 6.91 6.90 4.02
CA THR A 72 7.39 7.91 4.95
C THR A 72 6.32 8.96 5.21
N MET A 73 6.27 9.43 6.46
CA MET A 73 5.57 10.65 6.81
C MET A 73 6.57 11.81 6.68
N PRO A 74 6.37 12.74 5.73
CA PRO A 74 7.29 13.87 5.56
C PRO A 74 7.38 14.72 6.83
N SER A 75 8.56 15.33 7.07
CA SER A 75 8.76 16.23 8.20
C SER A 75 7.81 17.44 8.18
N VAL A 76 7.51 17.92 6.98
CA VAL A 76 6.44 18.90 6.73
C VAL A 76 5.29 18.17 6.03
N PRO A 77 4.23 17.81 6.75
CA PRO A 77 3.11 17.10 6.16
C PRO A 77 2.43 17.96 5.09
N LYS A 78 2.29 17.41 3.91
CA LYS A 78 1.50 17.99 2.84
C LYS A 78 0.35 17.05 2.51
N LEU A 79 -0.86 17.58 2.57
CA LEU A 79 -2.04 16.82 2.15
C LEU A 79 -1.99 16.59 0.64
N ILE A 80 -2.03 15.33 0.25
CA ILE A 80 -2.26 14.92 -1.13
C ILE A 80 -3.71 14.50 -1.22
N SER A 81 -4.49 15.23 -2.01
CA SER A 81 -5.91 14.95 -2.15
C SER A 81 -6.43 15.33 -3.53
N GLY A 82 -7.52 14.70 -3.92
CA GLY A 82 -8.23 15.04 -5.15
C GLY A 82 -8.94 13.83 -5.76
N TYR A 83 -9.83 14.15 -6.71
CA TYR A 83 -10.49 13.11 -7.48
C TYR A 83 -9.50 12.42 -8.43
N ARG A 84 -9.64 11.12 -8.54
CA ARG A 84 -8.84 10.25 -9.43
C ARG A 84 -9.77 9.39 -10.27
N LYS A 85 -9.31 9.09 -11.48
CA LYS A 85 -9.83 7.99 -12.27
C LYS A 85 -8.86 6.83 -12.15
N MET A 86 -9.36 5.66 -11.85
CA MET A 86 -8.59 4.43 -11.80
C MET A 86 -9.02 3.53 -12.94
N SER A 87 -8.07 3.03 -13.69
CA SER A 87 -8.31 2.05 -14.76
C SER A 87 -7.82 0.68 -14.30
N TYR A 88 -8.70 -0.30 -14.37
CA TYR A 88 -8.43 -1.68 -14.03
C TYR A 88 -9.22 -2.61 -14.96
N GLN A 89 -8.54 -3.49 -15.70
CA GLN A 89 -9.15 -4.45 -16.61
C GLN A 89 -10.25 -3.84 -17.51
N ASP A 90 -9.91 -2.78 -18.27
CA ASP A 90 -10.80 -2.05 -19.17
C ASP A 90 -12.02 -1.38 -18.50
N THR A 91 -12.03 -1.32 -17.18
CA THR A 91 -13.06 -0.63 -16.40
C THR A 91 -12.47 0.62 -15.74
N GLU A 92 -13.19 1.74 -15.86
CA GLU A 92 -12.84 2.98 -15.16
C GLU A 92 -13.65 3.11 -13.87
N PHE A 93 -12.97 3.47 -12.80
CA PHE A 93 -13.56 3.82 -11.51
C PHE A 93 -13.22 5.25 -11.16
N LYS A 94 -14.12 5.93 -10.47
CA LYS A 94 -13.84 7.23 -9.84
C LYS A 94 -13.55 7.00 -8.37
N GLY A 95 -12.53 7.67 -7.86
CA GLY A 95 -12.15 7.63 -6.46
C GLY A 95 -11.66 8.99 -5.98
N TYR A 96 -11.40 9.06 -4.69
CA TYR A 96 -10.85 10.25 -4.05
C TYR A 96 -9.58 9.86 -3.30
N GLU A 97 -8.46 10.50 -3.65
CA GLU A 97 -7.19 10.35 -2.95
C GLU A 97 -7.13 11.30 -1.77
N PHE A 98 -6.69 10.81 -0.62
CA PHE A 98 -6.53 11.62 0.59
C PHE A 98 -5.49 10.99 1.51
N HIS A 99 -4.28 11.53 1.55
CA HIS A 99 -3.22 11.04 2.45
C HIS A 99 -2.12 12.07 2.66
N TYR A 100 -1.32 11.87 3.70
CA TYR A 100 -0.14 12.66 4.03
C TYR A 100 1.16 11.88 3.82
N SER A 101 1.14 10.57 4.02
CA SER A 101 2.30 9.71 3.78
C SER A 101 2.63 9.62 2.30
N THR A 102 3.90 9.42 2.00
CA THR A 102 4.42 9.27 0.64
C THR A 102 5.24 8.00 0.52
N ILE A 103 5.41 7.54 -0.71
CA ILE A 103 6.31 6.43 -1.02
C ILE A 103 7.74 6.97 -1.08
N SER A 104 8.63 6.40 -0.28
CA SER A 104 10.06 6.72 -0.30
C SER A 104 10.87 5.77 -1.16
N GLN A 105 10.45 4.52 -1.26
CA GLN A 105 11.02 3.52 -2.16
C GLN A 105 9.97 2.51 -2.60
N ASP A 106 10.00 2.15 -3.87
CA ASP A 106 9.10 1.18 -4.48
C ASP A 106 9.91 0.19 -5.33
N ASP A 107 10.04 -1.03 -4.83
CA ASP A 107 10.72 -2.13 -5.52
C ASP A 107 9.72 -3.10 -6.17
N THR A 108 8.46 -2.68 -6.34
CA THR A 108 7.43 -3.50 -6.98
C THR A 108 7.74 -3.68 -8.46
N PRO A 109 7.85 -4.91 -8.97
CA PRO A 109 8.01 -5.15 -10.41
C PRO A 109 6.85 -4.56 -11.21
N ASP A 110 7.14 -3.95 -12.36
CA ASP A 110 6.10 -3.35 -13.23
C ASP A 110 5.06 -4.38 -13.67
N THR A 111 5.47 -5.63 -13.85
CA THR A 111 4.60 -6.76 -14.21
C THR A 111 3.54 -7.07 -13.15
N CYS A 112 3.76 -6.67 -11.90
CA CYS A 112 2.81 -6.84 -10.80
C CYS A 112 1.80 -5.70 -10.68
N ARG A 113 1.97 -4.61 -11.43
CA ARG A 113 1.06 -3.48 -11.42
C ARG A 113 -0.16 -3.79 -12.28
N ILE A 114 -1.34 -3.68 -11.69
CA ILE A 114 -2.61 -4.06 -12.34
C ILE A 114 -3.54 -2.89 -12.59
N ALA A 115 -3.26 -1.74 -12.02
CA ALA A 115 -4.10 -0.55 -12.14
C ALA A 115 -3.27 0.72 -12.32
N SER A 116 -3.86 1.71 -12.95
CA SER A 116 -3.30 3.06 -13.05
C SER A 116 -4.31 4.09 -12.58
N THR A 117 -3.83 5.21 -12.07
CA THR A 117 -4.68 6.34 -11.70
C THR A 117 -4.24 7.60 -12.40
N THR A 118 -5.21 8.43 -12.78
CA THR A 118 -4.97 9.75 -13.36
C THR A 118 -5.72 10.82 -12.56
N ASN A 119 -5.14 12.01 -12.45
CA ASN A 119 -5.82 13.18 -11.91
C ASN A 119 -6.62 13.89 -12.99
N GLN A 120 -7.37 14.93 -12.61
CA GLN A 120 -8.17 15.75 -13.56
C GLN A 120 -7.31 16.45 -14.63
N LYS A 121 -6.01 16.63 -14.40
CA LYS A 121 -5.07 17.25 -15.34
C LYS A 121 -4.39 16.23 -16.26
N GLY A 122 -4.74 14.94 -16.16
CA GLY A 122 -4.16 13.86 -16.97
C GLY A 122 -2.77 13.43 -16.53
N SER A 123 -2.22 13.94 -15.42
CA SER A 123 -0.98 13.43 -14.88
C SER A 123 -1.21 12.08 -14.21
N GLU A 124 -0.45 11.08 -14.61
CA GLU A 124 -0.47 9.75 -14.01
C GLU A 124 0.10 9.81 -12.60
N ASN A 125 -0.74 9.51 -11.62
CA ASN A 125 -0.29 9.03 -10.33
C ASN A 125 -0.53 7.53 -10.34
N MET A 126 0.52 6.75 -10.18
CA MET A 126 0.40 5.31 -10.14
C MET A 126 -0.35 4.89 -8.88
N GLY A 127 -1.59 4.48 -9.05
CA GLY A 127 -2.29 3.70 -8.03
C GLY A 127 -1.77 2.28 -8.09
N TYR A 128 -1.35 1.77 -6.95
CA TYR A 128 -0.76 0.45 -6.88
C TYR A 128 -1.84 -0.60 -6.66
N GLY A 129 -2.13 -1.37 -7.72
CA GLY A 129 -2.71 -2.67 -7.50
C GLY A 129 -1.59 -3.70 -7.71
N VAL A 130 -1.25 -4.45 -6.71
CA VAL A 130 -0.31 -5.57 -6.82
C VAL A 130 -1.10 -6.86 -6.84
N ASN A 131 -0.99 -7.61 -7.93
CA ASN A 131 -1.48 -8.97 -7.95
C ASN A 131 -0.39 -9.89 -7.40
N LEU A 132 -0.49 -10.20 -6.11
CA LEU A 132 0.47 -11.08 -5.44
C LEU A 132 0.47 -12.50 -6.01
N ALA A 133 -0.64 -12.97 -6.58
CA ALA A 133 -0.67 -14.25 -7.28
C ALA A 133 0.27 -14.25 -8.50
N LYS A 134 0.29 -13.17 -9.28
CA LYS A 134 1.27 -13.00 -10.36
C LYS A 134 2.70 -12.88 -9.87
N GLN A 135 2.91 -12.26 -8.72
CA GLN A 135 4.23 -12.18 -8.09
C GLN A 135 4.73 -13.57 -7.70
N ASN A 136 3.87 -14.40 -7.12
CA ASN A 136 4.21 -15.79 -6.78
C ASN A 136 4.48 -16.63 -8.02
N GLU A 137 3.75 -16.44 -9.12
CA GLU A 137 4.03 -17.11 -10.39
C GLU A 137 5.38 -16.72 -10.97
N LEU A 138 5.79 -15.45 -10.85
CA LEU A 138 7.08 -14.95 -11.30
C LEU A 138 8.26 -15.47 -10.46
N PHE A 139 8.04 -15.72 -9.18
CA PHE A 139 9.07 -16.27 -8.29
C PHE A 139 9.13 -17.82 -8.31
N GLN A 140 8.13 -18.47 -8.89
CA GLN A 140 8.12 -19.94 -9.05
C GLN A 140 8.73 -20.39 -10.38
N THR A 141 8.98 -19.48 -11.27
CA THR A 141 9.66 -19.74 -12.56
C THR A 141 11.13 -19.35 -12.49
#